data_319a16834a72496aaa2dcefa0d6674c7
#
_entry.id   319a16834a72496aaa2dcefa0d6674c7
#
_cell.length_a   1.000
_cell.length_b   1.000
_cell.length_c   1.000
_cell.angle_alpha   90.00
_cell.angle_beta   90.00
_cell.angle_gamma   90.00
#
_symmetry.space_group_name_H-M   'P 1'
#
loop_
_entity.id
_entity.type
_entity.pdbx_description
1 polymer ?
#
loop_
_entity_poly.entity_id
_entity_poly.type
_entity_poly.pdbx_seq_one_letter_code
_entity_poly.pdbx_strand_id
1 'polypeptide(L)'
;MKILYNIAGTCHSGGMERVLANKANYLVNQGMEVVIVTTDQQGLPPFFSLDQRIRCVDLCINYEENNGKSLFNKLLHYPLKQWKHKKRLTKILMQERPDITISMFNNDAGFITDIKDGSKKILEIHFSKFKRLQYNRKGWWRWVDAWRTKQDERIADALTALSC
;
A
#
# COMPACT_ATOMS: atom_id res chain seq x y z
N MET A 1 -15.86 14.45 4.16
CA MET A 1 -14.47 13.97 4.37
C MET A 1 -14.17 12.92 3.33
N LYS A 2 -13.02 13.06 2.67
CA LYS A 2 -12.56 12.11 1.63
C LYS A 2 -11.38 11.30 2.15
N ILE A 3 -11.48 9.97 2.04
CA ILE A 3 -10.45 9.02 2.50
C ILE A 3 -9.95 8.24 1.29
N LEU A 4 -8.61 8.19 1.13
CA LEU A 4 -7.98 7.40 0.09
C LEU A 4 -7.20 6.25 0.72
N TYR A 5 -7.51 5.03 0.30
CA TYR A 5 -6.75 3.81 0.66
C TYR A 5 -5.79 3.45 -0.46
N ASN A 6 -4.57 3.06 -0.11
CA ASN A 6 -3.60 2.47 -1.04
C ASN A 6 -3.26 1.04 -0.62
N ILE A 7 -3.50 0.08 -1.51
CA ILE A 7 -3.32 -1.36 -1.30
C ILE A 7 -2.71 -2.00 -2.56
N ALA A 8 -2.12 -3.18 -2.45
CA ALA A 8 -1.59 -3.91 -3.62
C ALA A 8 -2.69 -4.24 -4.63
N GLY A 9 -3.74 -4.87 -4.19
CA GLY A 9 -4.91 -5.23 -4.99
C GLY A 9 -6.09 -5.59 -4.11
N THR A 10 -7.26 -5.70 -4.69
CA THR A 10 -8.51 -6.13 -4.03
C THR A 10 -9.07 -7.41 -4.62
N CYS A 11 -8.36 -8.03 -5.59
CA CYS A 11 -8.81 -9.20 -6.32
C CYS A 11 -8.56 -10.54 -5.61
N HIS A 12 -7.88 -10.54 -4.46
CA HIS A 12 -7.56 -11.74 -3.70
C HIS A 12 -8.48 -11.91 -2.47
N SER A 13 -8.61 -13.16 -2.01
CA SER A 13 -9.41 -13.53 -0.82
C SER A 13 -8.67 -13.29 0.50
N GLY A 14 -7.74 -12.32 0.54
CA GLY A 14 -6.90 -12.05 1.69
C GLY A 14 -7.62 -11.34 2.84
N GLY A 15 -7.03 -11.42 4.03
CA GLY A 15 -7.57 -10.76 5.22
C GLY A 15 -7.54 -9.24 5.14
N MET A 16 -6.51 -8.66 4.51
CA MET A 16 -6.40 -7.21 4.32
C MET A 16 -7.49 -6.69 3.39
N GLU A 17 -7.74 -7.38 2.28
CA GLU A 17 -8.79 -7.05 1.31
C GLU A 17 -10.17 -7.09 1.95
N ARG A 18 -10.42 -8.09 2.81
CA ARG A 18 -11.67 -8.20 3.55
C ARG A 18 -11.86 -7.05 4.54
N VAL A 19 -10.82 -6.73 5.31
CA VAL A 19 -10.86 -5.61 6.26
C VAL A 19 -11.08 -4.30 5.53
N LEU A 20 -10.36 -4.06 4.42
CA LEU A 20 -10.55 -2.89 3.58
C LEU A 20 -11.97 -2.77 3.06
N ALA A 21 -12.52 -3.84 2.47
CA ALA A 21 -13.88 -3.83 1.94
C ALA A 21 -14.93 -3.49 3.01
N ASN A 22 -14.83 -4.10 4.19
CA ASN A 22 -15.73 -3.83 5.30
C ASN A 22 -15.63 -2.36 5.77
N LYS A 23 -14.41 -1.83 5.94
CA LYS A 23 -14.18 -0.45 6.35
C LYS A 23 -14.68 0.54 5.30
N ALA A 24 -14.32 0.32 4.03
CA ALA A 24 -14.69 1.21 2.93
C ALA A 24 -16.21 1.30 2.78
N ASN A 25 -16.90 0.16 2.79
CA ASN A 25 -18.36 0.12 2.72
C ASN A 25 -19.01 0.83 3.93
N TYR A 26 -18.48 0.61 5.14
CA TYR A 26 -18.95 1.29 6.33
C TYR A 26 -18.80 2.82 6.23
N LEU A 27 -17.62 3.29 5.82
CA LEU A 27 -17.33 4.73 5.72
C LEU A 27 -18.23 5.43 4.68
N VAL A 28 -18.46 4.79 3.53
CA VAL A 28 -19.37 5.31 2.52
C VAL A 28 -20.80 5.39 3.05
N ASN A 29 -21.25 4.41 3.86
CA ASN A 29 -22.57 4.44 4.49
C ASN A 29 -22.68 5.54 5.56
N GLN A 30 -21.55 6.00 6.11
CA GLN A 30 -21.48 7.17 6.99
C GLN A 30 -21.37 8.51 6.22
N GLY A 31 -21.55 8.49 4.89
CA GLY A 31 -21.52 9.70 4.06
C GLY A 31 -20.13 10.20 3.70
N MET A 32 -19.08 9.39 3.91
CA MET A 32 -17.72 9.74 3.52
C MET A 32 -17.44 9.34 2.07
N GLU A 33 -16.63 10.13 1.38
CA GLU A 33 -16.10 9.75 0.07
C GLU A 33 -14.91 8.81 0.25
N VAL A 34 -14.92 7.66 -0.43
CA VAL A 34 -13.84 6.67 -0.35
C VAL A 34 -13.28 6.40 -1.75
N VAL A 35 -11.96 6.48 -1.84
CA VAL A 35 -11.19 6.13 -3.03
C VAL A 35 -10.24 4.99 -2.67
N ILE A 36 -10.24 3.91 -3.46
CA ILE A 36 -9.28 2.81 -3.31
C ILE A 36 -8.33 2.86 -4.50
N VAL A 37 -7.03 2.97 -4.21
CA VAL A 37 -5.96 2.94 -5.19
C VAL A 37 -5.23 1.61 -5.09
N THR A 38 -5.07 0.92 -6.22
CA THR A 38 -4.36 -0.36 -6.29
C THR A 38 -3.13 -0.25 -7.17
N THR A 39 -2.17 -1.16 -7.01
CA THR A 39 -0.95 -1.24 -7.82
C THR A 39 -0.91 -2.45 -8.74
N ASP A 40 -1.64 -3.51 -8.38
CA ASP A 40 -1.57 -4.84 -8.97
C ASP A 40 -2.97 -5.45 -9.20
N GLN A 41 -3.98 -4.63 -9.56
CA GLN A 41 -5.36 -5.10 -9.78
C GLN A 41 -5.51 -5.97 -11.04
N GLN A 42 -4.65 -5.75 -12.04
CA GLN A 42 -4.60 -6.54 -13.29
C GLN A 42 -5.93 -6.63 -14.06
N GLY A 43 -6.80 -5.63 -13.91
CA GLY A 43 -8.13 -5.61 -14.53
C GLY A 43 -9.14 -6.59 -13.93
N LEU A 44 -8.80 -7.27 -12.84
CA LEU A 44 -9.69 -8.19 -12.16
C LEU A 44 -10.68 -7.44 -11.25
N PRO A 45 -11.91 -7.94 -11.06
CA PRO A 45 -12.85 -7.35 -10.13
C PRO A 45 -12.38 -7.55 -8.67
N PRO A 46 -12.86 -6.71 -7.73
CA PRO A 46 -12.65 -6.94 -6.30
C PRO A 46 -13.24 -8.29 -5.88
N PHE A 47 -12.52 -9.04 -5.03
CA PHE A 47 -13.00 -10.32 -4.50
C PHE A 47 -14.15 -10.14 -3.51
N PHE A 48 -14.05 -9.15 -2.62
CA PHE A 48 -15.12 -8.76 -1.71
C PHE A 48 -15.91 -7.61 -2.32
N SER A 49 -17.24 -7.66 -2.18
CA SER A 49 -18.14 -6.64 -2.72
C SER A 49 -17.81 -5.26 -2.16
N LEU A 50 -17.64 -4.30 -3.05
CA LEU A 50 -17.49 -2.89 -2.73
C LEU A 50 -18.76 -2.14 -3.16
N ASP A 51 -19.16 -1.16 -2.35
CA ASP A 51 -20.27 -0.26 -2.68
C ASP A 51 -19.95 0.50 -3.97
N GLN A 52 -20.95 0.70 -4.84
CA GLN A 52 -20.77 1.36 -6.14
C GLN A 52 -20.32 2.83 -6.03
N ARG A 53 -20.50 3.45 -4.87
CA ARG A 53 -20.03 4.81 -4.57
C ARG A 53 -18.52 4.87 -4.31
N ILE A 54 -17.88 3.72 -4.06
CA ILE A 54 -16.42 3.64 -3.86
C ILE A 54 -15.73 3.73 -5.21
N ARG A 55 -14.88 4.73 -5.38
CA ARG A 55 -14.08 4.88 -6.58
C ARG A 55 -12.81 4.04 -6.49
N CYS A 56 -12.63 3.14 -7.46
CA CYS A 56 -11.42 2.31 -7.57
C CYS A 56 -10.54 2.80 -8.72
N VAL A 57 -9.22 2.92 -8.47
CA VAL A 57 -8.21 3.37 -9.44
C VAL A 57 -7.02 2.43 -9.39
N ASP A 58 -6.70 1.76 -10.49
CA ASP A 58 -5.48 0.95 -10.59
C ASP A 58 -4.34 1.76 -11.19
N LEU A 59 -3.20 1.80 -10.50
CA LEU A 59 -1.98 2.45 -10.95
C LEU A 59 -1.22 1.60 -11.99
N CYS A 60 -1.60 0.34 -12.19
CA CYS A 60 -0.99 -0.60 -13.13
C CYS A 60 0.55 -0.62 -13.00
N ILE A 61 1.07 -0.80 -11.79
CA ILE A 61 2.51 -0.93 -11.53
C ILE A 61 2.97 -2.36 -11.73
N ASN A 62 2.10 -3.32 -11.34
CA ASN A 62 2.29 -4.76 -11.54
C ASN A 62 3.59 -5.27 -10.91
N TYR A 63 3.76 -5.06 -9.61
CA TYR A 63 4.92 -5.56 -8.86
C TYR A 63 5.02 -7.09 -8.93
N GLU A 64 3.87 -7.78 -8.93
CA GLU A 64 3.79 -9.24 -8.91
C GLU A 64 4.30 -9.89 -10.20
N GLU A 65 4.24 -9.22 -11.35
CA GLU A 65 4.77 -9.75 -12.62
C GLU A 65 6.24 -10.18 -12.54
N ASN A 66 6.97 -9.66 -11.55
CA ASN A 66 8.39 -9.98 -11.35
C ASN A 66 8.61 -11.12 -10.34
N ASN A 67 7.54 -11.68 -9.74
CA ASN A 67 7.70 -12.70 -8.70
C ASN A 67 8.33 -14.02 -9.20
N GLY A 68 8.22 -14.34 -10.49
CA GLY A 68 8.87 -15.49 -11.13
C GLY A 68 10.22 -15.21 -11.81
N LYS A 69 10.69 -13.94 -11.85
CA LYS A 69 11.89 -13.57 -12.60
C LYS A 69 13.16 -13.63 -11.74
N SER A 70 14.33 -13.74 -12.41
CA SER A 70 15.66 -13.75 -11.78
C SER A 70 15.85 -12.56 -10.84
N LEU A 71 16.63 -12.76 -9.76
CA LEU A 71 16.98 -11.72 -8.77
C LEU A 71 17.60 -10.48 -9.42
N PHE A 72 18.38 -10.64 -10.46
CA PHE A 72 19.01 -9.54 -11.19
C PHE A 72 17.98 -8.64 -11.86
N ASN A 73 16.95 -9.24 -12.48
CA ASN A 73 15.84 -8.48 -13.08
C ASN A 73 15.01 -7.76 -12.03
N LYS A 74 14.80 -8.36 -10.85
CA LYS A 74 14.11 -7.71 -9.73
C LYS A 74 14.86 -6.47 -9.24
N LEU A 75 16.17 -6.57 -9.09
CA LEU A 75 17.02 -5.47 -8.61
C LEU A 75 17.01 -4.27 -9.58
N LEU A 76 17.03 -4.54 -10.89
CA LEU A 76 17.07 -3.50 -11.92
C LEU A 76 15.71 -2.81 -12.12
N HIS A 77 14.61 -3.57 -12.07
CA HIS A 77 13.27 -3.05 -12.35
C HIS A 77 12.55 -2.47 -11.12
N TYR A 78 12.95 -2.85 -9.90
CA TYR A 78 12.30 -2.38 -8.68
C TYR A 78 12.39 -0.86 -8.49
N PRO A 79 13.54 -0.19 -8.66
CA PRO A 79 13.63 1.27 -8.54
C PRO A 79 12.76 2.01 -9.55
N LEU A 80 12.69 1.50 -10.80
CA LEU A 80 11.84 2.08 -11.84
C LEU A 80 10.35 1.95 -11.50
N LYS A 81 9.94 0.78 -10.96
CA LYS A 81 8.56 0.56 -10.49
C LYS A 81 8.24 1.47 -9.31
N GLN A 82 9.17 1.65 -8.37
CA GLN A 82 9.04 2.57 -7.23
C GLN A 82 8.87 4.03 -7.70
N TRP A 83 9.71 4.49 -8.62
CA TRP A 83 9.60 5.83 -9.19
C TRP A 83 8.26 6.03 -9.91
N LYS A 84 7.84 5.06 -10.74
CA LYS A 84 6.55 5.08 -11.45
C LYS A 84 5.38 5.09 -10.47
N HIS A 85 5.46 4.29 -9.40
CA HIS A 85 4.46 4.23 -8.33
C HIS A 85 4.35 5.59 -7.63
N LYS A 86 5.47 6.14 -7.14
CA LYS A 86 5.49 7.47 -6.50
C LYS A 86 4.87 8.53 -7.42
N LYS A 87 5.28 8.58 -8.70
CA LYS A 87 4.76 9.55 -9.67
C LYS A 87 3.26 9.42 -9.91
N ARG A 88 2.76 8.19 -10.12
CA ARG A 88 1.34 7.94 -10.39
C ARG A 88 0.48 8.18 -9.15
N LEU A 89 0.92 7.70 -7.99
CA LEU A 89 0.23 7.93 -6.73
C LEU A 89 0.16 9.42 -6.39
N THR A 90 1.26 10.16 -6.54
CA THR A 90 1.28 11.62 -6.35
C THR A 90 0.24 12.31 -7.24
N LYS A 91 0.17 11.91 -8.52
CA LYS A 91 -0.82 12.48 -9.45
C LYS A 91 -2.25 12.25 -8.96
N ILE A 92 -2.58 11.04 -8.53
CA ILE A 92 -3.91 10.72 -8.00
C ILE A 92 -4.19 11.50 -6.71
N LEU A 93 -3.24 11.56 -5.78
CA LEU A 93 -3.41 12.32 -4.53
C LEU A 93 -3.68 13.81 -4.80
N MET A 94 -2.95 14.42 -5.74
CA MET A 94 -3.18 15.83 -6.13
C MET A 94 -4.54 16.04 -6.83
N GLN A 95 -5.04 15.06 -7.56
CA GLN A 95 -6.35 15.10 -8.23
C GLN A 95 -7.49 14.90 -7.24
N GLU A 96 -7.39 13.89 -6.39
CA GLU A 96 -8.44 13.51 -5.45
C GLU A 96 -8.51 14.44 -4.24
N ARG A 97 -7.38 15.02 -3.83
CA ARG A 97 -7.24 15.89 -2.65
C ARG A 97 -7.92 15.28 -1.42
N PRO A 98 -7.53 14.07 -1.00
CA PRO A 98 -8.13 13.43 0.16
C PRO A 98 -7.77 14.19 1.45
N ASP A 99 -8.65 14.13 2.44
CA ASP A 99 -8.34 14.61 3.80
C ASP A 99 -7.38 13.65 4.51
N ILE A 100 -7.55 12.34 4.25
CA ILE A 100 -6.76 11.26 4.85
C ILE A 100 -6.32 10.29 3.77
N THR A 101 -5.04 9.94 3.77
CA THR A 101 -4.47 8.86 2.96
C THR A 101 -4.02 7.72 3.85
N ILE A 102 -4.57 6.53 3.65
CA ILE A 102 -4.26 5.33 4.42
C ILE A 102 -3.48 4.36 3.52
N SER A 103 -2.22 4.11 3.86
CA SER A 103 -1.43 3.04 3.25
C SER A 103 -1.63 1.75 4.04
N MET A 104 -2.02 0.67 3.35
CA MET A 104 -2.15 -0.66 3.94
C MET A 104 -0.80 -1.40 3.96
N PHE A 105 0.27 -0.67 4.26
CA PHE A 105 1.65 -1.15 4.35
C PHE A 105 2.12 -1.91 3.11
N ASN A 106 2.00 -1.27 1.98
CA ASN A 106 2.44 -1.78 0.68
C ASN A 106 3.83 -1.21 0.30
N ASN A 107 4.20 -1.36 -0.96
CA ASN A 107 5.44 -0.83 -1.56
C ASN A 107 5.58 0.70 -1.50
N ASP A 108 4.55 1.42 -1.09
CA ASP A 108 4.53 2.87 -0.89
C ASP A 108 5.04 3.34 0.48
N ALA A 109 5.14 2.45 1.45
CA ALA A 109 5.56 2.78 2.82
C ALA A 109 6.88 3.58 2.88
N GLY A 110 7.81 3.34 1.94
CA GLY A 110 9.10 4.03 1.86
C GLY A 110 9.05 5.47 1.33
N PHE A 111 7.93 5.92 0.74
CA PHE A 111 7.86 7.26 0.12
C PHE A 111 6.52 7.99 0.35
N ILE A 112 5.52 7.34 0.93
CA ILE A 112 4.18 7.95 1.09
C ILE A 112 4.21 9.25 1.90
N THR A 113 5.09 9.33 2.90
CA THR A 113 5.29 10.49 3.75
C THR A 113 5.99 11.67 3.04
N ASP A 114 6.70 11.39 1.95
CA ASP A 114 7.37 12.43 1.15
C ASP A 114 6.36 13.21 0.30
N ILE A 115 5.18 12.64 0.04
CA ILE A 115 4.17 13.27 -0.83
C ILE A 115 3.41 14.34 -0.06
N LYS A 116 3.65 15.60 -0.40
CA LYS A 116 3.05 16.78 0.24
C LYS A 116 1.78 17.21 -0.52
N ASP A 117 0.72 16.43 -0.38
CA ASP A 117 -0.60 16.68 -0.99
C ASP A 117 -1.62 17.31 -0.01
N GLY A 118 -1.21 17.56 1.24
CA GLY A 118 -2.04 18.16 2.29
C GLY A 118 -2.84 17.14 3.11
N SER A 119 -2.92 15.87 2.70
CA SER A 119 -3.64 14.86 3.45
C SER A 119 -2.86 14.35 4.67
N LYS A 120 -3.58 13.95 5.73
CA LYS A 120 -2.97 13.18 6.83
C LYS A 120 -2.60 11.80 6.34
N LYS A 121 -1.37 11.35 6.62
CA LYS A 121 -0.87 10.03 6.24
C LYS A 121 -1.02 9.06 7.41
N ILE A 122 -1.68 7.92 7.16
CA ILE A 122 -1.83 6.83 8.12
C ILE A 122 -1.23 5.57 7.51
N LEU A 123 -0.41 4.87 8.27
CA LEU A 123 0.09 3.54 7.92
C LEU A 123 -0.66 2.49 8.72
N GLU A 124 -1.38 1.63 8.03
CA GLU A 124 -2.16 0.56 8.65
C GLU A 124 -1.45 -0.79 8.45
N ILE A 125 -1.05 -1.43 9.55
CA ILE A 125 -0.29 -2.69 9.55
C ILE A 125 -1.22 -3.82 10.00
N HIS A 126 -1.49 -4.79 9.11
CA HIS A 126 -2.35 -5.94 9.36
C HIS A 126 -1.61 -7.25 9.62
N PHE A 127 -0.29 -7.20 9.73
CA PHE A 127 0.54 -8.38 10.00
C PHE A 127 1.58 -8.07 11.08
N SER A 128 2.08 -9.13 11.72
CA SER A 128 3.15 -8.97 12.70
C SER A 128 4.39 -8.34 12.04
N LYS A 129 4.93 -7.26 12.62
CA LYS A 129 6.19 -6.66 12.18
C LYS A 129 7.37 -7.65 12.16
N PHE A 130 7.25 -8.74 12.91
CA PHE A 130 8.24 -9.81 12.96
C PHE A 130 8.00 -10.92 11.92
N LYS A 131 7.00 -10.81 11.05
CA LYS A 131 6.68 -11.84 10.05
C LYS A 131 7.90 -12.22 9.20
N ARG A 132 8.74 -11.27 8.82
CA ARG A 132 9.95 -11.54 8.02
C ARG A 132 10.98 -12.36 8.79
N LEU A 133 11.11 -12.15 10.11
CA LEU A 133 12.02 -12.91 10.98
C LEU A 133 11.55 -14.34 11.21
N GLN A 134 10.24 -14.61 11.08
CA GLN A 134 9.65 -15.95 11.23
C GLN A 134 10.01 -16.89 10.05
N TYR A 135 10.35 -16.36 8.89
CA TYR A 135 10.72 -17.17 7.71
C TYR A 135 12.08 -17.85 7.80
N ASN A 136 12.83 -17.68 8.89
CA ASN A 136 14.10 -18.36 9.22
C ASN A 136 15.02 -18.61 8.01
N ARG A 137 15.15 -17.62 7.13
CA ARG A 137 15.99 -17.71 5.93
C ARG A 137 17.45 -17.78 6.34
N LYS A 138 18.19 -18.79 5.82
CA LYS A 138 19.61 -19.00 6.12
C LYS A 138 20.50 -18.09 5.26
N GLY A 139 21.70 -17.77 5.76
CA GLY A 139 22.72 -17.03 5.04
C GLY A 139 22.49 -15.51 5.01
N TRP A 140 23.01 -14.84 3.97
CA TRP A 140 23.00 -13.38 3.84
C TRP A 140 21.58 -12.77 3.76
N TRP A 141 20.56 -13.55 3.38
CA TRP A 141 19.16 -13.15 3.40
C TRP A 141 18.65 -12.74 4.79
N ARG A 142 19.21 -13.30 5.83
CA ARG A 142 18.92 -12.91 7.23
C ARG A 142 19.30 -11.46 7.49
N TRP A 143 20.40 -10.99 6.91
CA TRP A 143 20.85 -9.61 7.01
C TRP A 143 19.93 -8.65 6.23
N VAL A 144 19.50 -9.05 5.05
CA VAL A 144 18.55 -8.28 4.23
C VAL A 144 17.19 -8.17 4.92
N ASP A 145 16.71 -9.27 5.51
CA ASP A 145 15.43 -9.27 6.22
C ASP A 145 15.52 -8.44 7.52
N ALA A 146 16.63 -8.53 8.26
CA ALA A 146 16.88 -7.71 9.45
C ALA A 146 16.98 -6.20 9.09
N TRP A 147 17.70 -5.86 8.01
CA TRP A 147 17.82 -4.48 7.55
C TRP A 147 16.44 -3.92 7.11
N ARG A 148 15.64 -4.69 6.39
CA ARG A 148 14.28 -4.31 5.99
C ARG A 148 13.35 -4.13 7.20
N THR A 149 13.42 -5.03 8.18
CA THR A 149 12.63 -4.91 9.41
C THR A 149 12.97 -3.61 10.15
N LYS A 150 14.27 -3.28 10.22
CA LYS A 150 14.74 -2.03 10.84
C LYS A 150 14.28 -0.78 10.08
N GLN A 151 14.17 -0.85 8.75
CA GLN A 151 13.59 0.21 7.93
C GLN A 151 12.09 0.36 8.18
N ASP A 152 11.35 -0.75 8.22
CA ASP A 152 9.92 -0.75 8.51
C ASP A 152 9.62 -0.17 9.91
N GLU A 153 10.47 -0.48 10.91
CA GLU A 153 10.39 0.11 12.26
C GLU A 153 10.61 1.62 12.23
N ARG A 154 11.64 2.10 11.54
CA ARG A 154 11.91 3.55 11.42
C ARG A 154 10.75 4.30 10.75
N ILE A 155 10.11 3.70 9.74
CA ILE A 155 8.96 4.29 9.04
C ILE A 155 7.76 4.35 10.00
N ALA A 156 7.50 3.26 10.75
CA ALA A 156 6.43 3.21 11.73
C ALA A 156 6.63 4.25 12.85
N ASP A 157 7.87 4.38 13.36
CA ASP A 157 8.22 5.35 14.40
C ASP A 157 8.08 6.80 13.89
N ALA A 158 8.52 7.08 12.66
CA ALA A 158 8.38 8.39 12.04
C ALA A 158 6.92 8.80 11.85
N LEU A 159 6.04 7.85 11.46
CA LEU A 159 4.61 8.11 11.30
C LEU A 159 3.91 8.31 12.64
N THR A 160 4.32 7.59 13.68
CA THR A 160 3.81 7.77 15.04
C THR A 160 4.22 9.13 15.60
N ALA A 161 5.44 9.58 15.36
CA ALA A 161 5.94 10.89 15.79
C ALA A 161 5.24 12.08 15.09
N LEU A 162 4.71 11.87 13.88
CA LEU A 162 3.95 12.90 13.14
C LEU A 162 2.49 12.98 13.58
N SER A 163 2.00 12.04 14.39
CA SER A 163 0.63 11.99 14.90
C SER A 163 0.47 12.61 16.30
N CYS A 164 1.56 13.01 16.93
CA CYS A 164 1.59 13.78 18.17
C CYS A 164 1.78 15.27 17.88
#